data_a779396cc51dbd1a8fa2c6d4420d03d5
#
_entry.id   a779396cc51dbd1a8fa2c6d4420d03d5
#
_cell.length_a   1.000
_cell.length_b   1.000
_cell.length_c   1.000
_cell.angle_alpha   90.00
_cell.angle_beta   90.00
_cell.angle_gamma   90.00
#
_symmetry.space_group_name_H-M   'P 1'
#
loop_
_entity.id
_entity.type
_entity.pdbx_description
1 polymer ?
#
loop_
_entity_poly.entity_id
_entity_poly.type
_entity_poly.pdbx_seq_one_letter_code
_entity_poly.pdbx_strand_id
1 'polypeptide(L)'
;FHRLAKRQLKAVIGESPENAEPTAICTFTAAGVRERIYIVEIDEDVKESYPYPEEEIVSSMVIDIANRKAVLEGAVAYTDIEVWVAMSKALHQQVFTELKGKWLFVRGKFKQFTLQSASQDRALVIAASFNGKLTRSDAFIDGVKVGEIYFSIV
;
A
#
# COMPACT_ATOMS: atom_id res chain seq x y z
N PHE A 1 4.64 -15.71 -4.03
CA PHE A 1 3.63 -14.74 -4.51
C PHE A 1 3.05 -15.08 -5.89
N HIS A 2 3.84 -15.55 -6.86
CA HIS A 2 3.31 -15.91 -8.20
C HIS A 2 2.32 -17.08 -8.22
N ARG A 3 2.32 -17.94 -7.21
CA ARG A 3 1.39 -19.07 -7.10
C ARG A 3 0.02 -18.66 -6.56
N LEU A 4 -0.04 -17.65 -5.72
CA LEU A 4 -1.28 -17.13 -5.11
C LEU A 4 -2.15 -16.31 -6.08
N ALA A 5 -1.57 -15.81 -7.18
CA ALA A 5 -2.27 -14.98 -8.15
C ALA A 5 -3.30 -15.72 -9.04
N LYS A 6 -3.40 -17.05 -8.92
CA LYS A 6 -4.29 -17.87 -9.78
C LYS A 6 -5.50 -18.45 -9.05
N ARG A 7 -5.58 -18.32 -7.74
CA ARG A 7 -6.69 -18.84 -6.94
C ARG A 7 -7.27 -17.77 -6.04
N GLN A 8 -8.55 -17.85 -5.85
CA GLN A 8 -9.24 -16.94 -4.94
C GLN A 8 -8.85 -17.26 -3.49
N LEU A 9 -8.64 -16.23 -2.70
CA LEU A 9 -8.36 -16.33 -1.28
C LEU A 9 -9.56 -15.87 -0.47
N LYS A 10 -9.92 -16.64 0.55
CA LYS A 10 -10.94 -16.27 1.52
C LYS A 10 -10.29 -15.93 2.85
N ALA A 11 -10.67 -14.80 3.43
CA ALA A 11 -10.30 -14.43 4.79
C ALA A 11 -11.38 -14.92 5.78
N VAL A 12 -10.96 -15.68 6.79
CA VAL A 12 -11.82 -16.14 7.89
C VAL A 12 -11.30 -15.53 9.17
N ILE A 13 -12.17 -14.81 9.90
CA ILE A 13 -11.81 -14.12 11.14
C ILE A 13 -12.28 -14.96 12.33
N GLY A 14 -11.43 -15.09 13.35
CA GLY A 14 -11.74 -15.77 14.62
C GLY A 14 -11.21 -17.19 14.68
N GLU A 15 -12.02 -18.20 14.36
CA GLU A 15 -11.66 -19.60 14.48
C GLU A 15 -11.00 -20.17 13.23
N SER A 16 -10.09 -21.13 13.41
CA SER A 16 -9.47 -21.82 12.29
C SER A 16 -10.53 -22.58 11.49
N PRO A 17 -10.51 -22.51 10.16
CA PRO A 17 -11.44 -23.27 9.33
C PRO A 17 -11.23 -24.78 9.54
N GLU A 18 -12.31 -25.51 9.80
CA GLU A 18 -12.25 -26.94 10.14
C GLU A 18 -11.76 -27.86 9.00
N ASN A 19 -11.93 -27.42 7.75
CA ASN A 19 -11.70 -28.26 6.56
C ASN A 19 -10.69 -27.69 5.55
N ALA A 20 -9.91 -26.68 5.93
CA ALA A 20 -8.92 -26.08 5.02
C ALA A 20 -7.66 -25.68 5.78
N GLU A 21 -6.51 -26.11 5.30
CA GLU A 21 -5.23 -25.66 5.83
C GLU A 21 -5.00 -24.19 5.39
N PRO A 22 -4.75 -23.26 6.34
CA PRO A 22 -4.53 -21.87 5.99
C PRO A 22 -3.22 -21.69 5.21
N THR A 23 -3.29 -20.99 4.11
CA THR A 23 -2.11 -20.56 3.33
C THR A 23 -1.28 -19.52 4.11
N ALA A 24 -1.95 -18.70 4.91
CA ALA A 24 -1.32 -17.73 5.80
C ALA A 24 -2.20 -17.45 7.02
N ILE A 25 -1.57 -17.10 8.14
CA ILE A 25 -2.25 -16.64 9.34
C ILE A 25 -1.74 -15.26 9.69
N CYS A 26 -2.65 -14.28 9.72
CA CYS A 26 -2.36 -12.93 10.17
C CYS A 26 -2.90 -12.75 11.59
N THR A 27 -2.11 -12.14 12.45
CA THR A 27 -2.57 -11.77 13.80
C THR A 27 -2.54 -10.27 13.94
N PHE A 28 -3.61 -9.68 14.43
CA PHE A 28 -3.63 -8.27 14.78
C PHE A 28 -4.09 -8.08 16.23
N THR A 29 -3.69 -6.97 16.81
CA THR A 29 -4.07 -6.60 18.17
C THR A 29 -4.61 -5.18 18.13
N ALA A 30 -5.84 -5.01 18.59
CA ALA A 30 -6.48 -3.71 18.69
C ALA A 30 -7.19 -3.60 20.05
N ALA A 31 -6.99 -2.48 20.75
CA ALA A 31 -7.60 -2.22 22.06
C ALA A 31 -7.42 -3.36 23.08
N GLY A 32 -6.28 -4.06 23.05
CA GLY A 32 -5.99 -5.20 23.95
C GLY A 32 -6.61 -6.54 23.53
N VAL A 33 -7.42 -6.56 22.49
CA VAL A 33 -7.98 -7.78 21.92
C VAL A 33 -7.07 -8.28 20.82
N ARG A 34 -6.75 -9.59 20.84
CA ARG A 34 -5.94 -10.27 19.83
C ARG A 34 -6.82 -11.15 18.97
N GLU A 35 -6.84 -10.84 17.67
CA GLU A 35 -7.62 -11.58 16.69
C GLU A 35 -6.72 -12.25 15.65
N ARG A 36 -7.21 -13.31 15.04
CA ARG A 36 -6.55 -14.01 13.94
C ARG A 36 -7.40 -13.97 12.69
N ILE A 37 -6.74 -13.76 11.56
CA ILE A 37 -7.32 -13.88 10.23
C ILE A 37 -6.61 -15.03 9.54
N TYR A 38 -7.37 -16.04 9.16
CA TYR A 38 -6.89 -17.19 8.39
C TYR A 38 -7.14 -16.93 6.92
N ILE A 39 -6.10 -16.98 6.12
CA ILE A 39 -6.19 -16.88 4.67
C ILE A 39 -6.18 -18.31 4.12
N VAL A 40 -7.27 -18.70 3.51
CA VAL A 40 -7.42 -20.02 2.89
C VAL A 40 -7.57 -19.89 1.39
N GLU A 41 -6.99 -20.86 0.66
CA GLU A 41 -7.17 -20.99 -0.77
C GLU A 41 -8.51 -21.69 -1.02
N ILE A 42 -9.33 -21.15 -1.90
CA ILE A 42 -10.60 -21.76 -2.29
C ILE A 42 -10.55 -22.13 -3.78
N ASP A 43 -11.21 -23.21 -4.14
CA ASP A 43 -11.28 -23.70 -5.53
C ASP A 43 -12.42 -22.98 -6.28
N GLU A 44 -12.32 -21.67 -6.34
CA GLU A 44 -13.22 -20.80 -7.09
C GLU A 44 -12.40 -19.90 -8.01
N ASP A 45 -12.93 -19.68 -9.20
CA ASP A 45 -12.32 -18.72 -10.12
C ASP A 45 -12.55 -17.28 -9.63
N VAL A 46 -11.54 -16.43 -9.83
CA VAL A 46 -11.69 -14.99 -9.60
C VAL A 46 -12.65 -14.43 -10.64
N LYS A 47 -13.87 -14.13 -10.22
CA LYS A 47 -14.96 -13.63 -11.09
C LYS A 47 -14.94 -12.11 -11.25
N GLU A 48 -14.29 -11.40 -10.35
CA GLU A 48 -14.27 -9.94 -10.32
C GLU A 48 -12.83 -9.44 -10.32
N SER A 49 -12.57 -8.46 -11.15
CA SER A 49 -11.34 -7.68 -11.14
C SER A 49 -11.73 -6.21 -11.01
N TYR A 50 -11.29 -5.59 -9.93
CA TYR A 50 -11.41 -4.14 -9.76
C TYR A 50 -10.11 -3.51 -10.25
N PRO A 51 -10.08 -2.97 -11.49
CA PRO A 51 -8.92 -2.25 -11.95
C PRO A 51 -8.74 -1.05 -11.05
N TYR A 52 -7.53 -0.94 -10.52
CA TYR A 52 -7.13 0.22 -9.75
C TYR A 52 -6.50 1.23 -10.72
N PRO A 53 -7.18 2.34 -11.05
CA PRO A 53 -6.70 3.31 -12.02
C PRO A 53 -5.65 4.23 -11.40
N GLU A 54 -4.43 3.71 -11.22
CA GLU A 54 -3.29 4.49 -10.71
C GLU A 54 -3.09 5.79 -11.49
N GLU A 55 -3.38 5.77 -12.79
CA GLU A 55 -3.22 6.92 -13.69
C GLU A 55 -4.04 8.13 -13.25
N GLU A 56 -5.21 7.96 -12.67
CA GLU A 56 -6.04 9.06 -12.18
C GLU A 56 -5.36 9.79 -11.03
N ILE A 57 -4.73 9.06 -10.11
CA ILE A 57 -3.97 9.63 -8.99
C ILE A 57 -2.70 10.29 -9.52
N VAL A 58 -1.96 9.56 -10.37
CA VAL A 58 -0.67 10.03 -10.89
C VAL A 58 -0.82 11.30 -11.73
N SER A 59 -1.88 11.41 -12.54
CA SER A 59 -2.14 12.59 -13.37
C SER A 59 -2.52 13.83 -12.56
N SER A 60 -3.05 13.64 -11.36
CA SER A 60 -3.51 14.73 -10.48
C SER A 60 -2.45 15.17 -9.47
N MET A 61 -1.32 14.49 -9.38
CA MET A 61 -0.28 14.83 -8.42
C MET A 61 0.86 15.65 -9.03
N VAL A 62 1.55 16.39 -8.19
CA VAL A 62 2.77 17.13 -8.52
C VAL A 62 3.97 16.40 -7.91
N ILE A 63 5.01 16.15 -8.73
CA ILE A 63 6.26 15.55 -8.28
C ILE A 63 7.38 16.57 -8.32
N ASP A 64 8.02 16.78 -7.18
CA ASP A 64 9.26 17.52 -7.00
C ASP A 64 10.42 16.53 -6.84
N ILE A 65 11.12 16.26 -7.94
CA ILE A 65 12.23 15.31 -7.98
C ILE A 65 13.40 15.77 -7.11
N ALA A 66 13.68 17.09 -7.09
CA ALA A 66 14.81 17.65 -6.34
C ALA A 66 14.64 17.44 -4.84
N ASN A 67 13.42 17.60 -4.33
CA ASN A 67 13.07 17.37 -2.92
C ASN A 67 12.55 15.97 -2.65
N ARG A 68 12.51 15.09 -3.67
CA ARG A 68 11.98 13.72 -3.59
C ARG A 68 10.60 13.66 -2.97
N LYS A 69 9.73 14.56 -3.39
CA LYS A 69 8.41 14.79 -2.83
C LYS A 69 7.34 14.64 -3.90
N ALA A 70 6.21 14.02 -3.54
CA ALA A 70 4.98 14.04 -4.30
C ALA A 70 3.88 14.69 -3.48
N VAL A 71 3.00 15.46 -4.12
CA VAL A 71 1.85 16.12 -3.51
C VAL A 71 0.62 15.85 -4.35
N LEU A 72 -0.47 15.52 -3.70
CA LEU A 72 -1.81 15.39 -4.27
C LEU A 72 -2.74 16.28 -3.48
N GLU A 73 -3.31 17.29 -4.13
CA GLU A 73 -4.22 18.24 -3.52
C GLU A 73 -5.68 17.82 -3.70
N GLY A 74 -6.47 18.03 -2.67
CA GLY A 74 -7.91 17.84 -2.68
C GLY A 74 -8.40 16.39 -2.54
N ALA A 75 -9.69 16.21 -2.83
CA ALA A 75 -10.38 14.94 -2.65
C ALA A 75 -10.11 13.98 -3.81
N VAL A 76 -9.93 12.71 -3.47
CA VAL A 76 -9.87 11.59 -4.41
C VAL A 76 -10.80 10.47 -3.97
N ALA A 77 -11.30 9.68 -4.91
CA ALA A 77 -12.24 8.58 -4.66
C ALA A 77 -11.57 7.29 -4.15
N TYR A 78 -10.33 7.38 -3.68
CA TYR A 78 -9.50 6.25 -3.29
C TYR A 78 -9.13 6.31 -1.81
N THR A 79 -8.85 5.17 -1.21
CA THR A 79 -8.35 5.10 0.16
C THR A 79 -6.94 5.68 0.26
N ASP A 80 -6.57 6.16 1.44
CA ASP A 80 -5.24 6.73 1.67
C ASP A 80 -4.11 5.78 1.29
N ILE A 81 -4.26 4.48 1.55
CA ILE A 81 -3.22 3.51 1.19
C ILE A 81 -3.06 3.36 -0.32
N GLU A 82 -4.15 3.36 -1.07
CA GLU A 82 -4.11 3.31 -2.53
C GLU A 82 -3.42 4.55 -3.08
N VAL A 83 -3.78 5.72 -2.56
CA VAL A 83 -3.16 6.98 -2.95
C VAL A 83 -1.65 6.96 -2.67
N TRP A 84 -1.23 6.62 -1.46
CA TRP A 84 0.21 6.60 -1.14
C TRP A 84 0.98 5.53 -1.88
N VAL A 85 0.38 4.39 -2.20
CA VAL A 85 1.01 3.35 -3.04
C VAL A 85 1.23 3.87 -4.46
N ALA A 86 0.22 4.50 -5.08
CA ALA A 86 0.35 5.10 -6.40
C ALA A 86 1.38 6.25 -6.42
N MET A 87 1.28 7.19 -5.46
CA MET A 87 2.24 8.29 -5.31
C MET A 87 3.67 7.78 -5.13
N SER A 88 3.88 6.76 -4.27
CA SER A 88 5.20 6.18 -4.03
C SER A 88 5.78 5.58 -5.29
N LYS A 89 5.01 4.76 -6.01
CA LYS A 89 5.45 4.11 -7.23
C LYS A 89 5.89 5.12 -8.28
N ALA A 90 5.07 6.13 -8.56
CA ALA A 90 5.37 7.15 -9.53
C ALA A 90 6.56 8.04 -9.12
N LEU A 91 6.65 8.42 -7.84
CA LEU A 91 7.78 9.18 -7.31
C LEU A 91 9.10 8.39 -7.44
N HIS A 92 9.11 7.11 -7.10
CA HIS A 92 10.30 6.27 -7.22
C HIS A 92 10.74 6.10 -8.67
N GLN A 93 9.82 5.94 -9.60
CA GLN A 93 10.12 5.83 -11.03
C GLN A 93 10.79 7.09 -11.58
N GLN A 94 10.45 8.26 -11.05
CA GLN A 94 11.05 9.53 -11.48
C GLN A 94 12.35 9.89 -10.75
N VAL A 95 12.49 9.49 -9.48
CA VAL A 95 13.69 9.78 -8.68
C VAL A 95 14.82 8.80 -8.93
N PHE A 96 14.51 7.53 -9.21
CA PHE A 96 15.51 6.45 -9.40
C PHE A 96 15.44 5.89 -10.81
N THR A 97 15.63 6.76 -11.79
CA THR A 97 15.54 6.41 -13.24
C THR A 97 16.58 5.40 -13.70
N GLU A 98 17.72 5.32 -13.01
CA GLU A 98 18.81 4.40 -13.30
C GLU A 98 18.55 2.96 -12.82
N LEU A 99 17.61 2.77 -11.89
CA LEU A 99 17.28 1.46 -11.33
C LEU A 99 16.27 0.74 -12.23
N LYS A 100 16.68 -0.46 -12.71
CA LYS A 100 15.78 -1.33 -13.48
C LYS A 100 15.07 -2.28 -12.53
N GLY A 101 13.75 -2.41 -12.67
CA GLY A 101 12.93 -3.31 -11.85
C GLY A 101 11.56 -2.74 -11.55
N LYS A 102 10.82 -3.43 -10.69
CA LYS A 102 9.50 -2.99 -10.23
C LYS A 102 9.58 -2.53 -8.79
N TRP A 103 9.08 -1.34 -8.51
CA TRP A 103 8.91 -0.86 -7.16
C TRP A 103 7.67 -1.49 -6.55
N LEU A 104 7.85 -2.22 -5.43
CA LEU A 104 6.78 -2.92 -4.72
C LEU A 104 6.62 -2.35 -3.32
N PHE A 105 5.37 -2.20 -2.90
CA PHE A 105 5.02 -1.93 -1.52
C PHE A 105 5.43 -3.09 -0.62
N VAL A 106 6.15 -2.80 0.45
CA VAL A 106 6.67 -3.81 1.40
C VAL A 106 6.01 -3.68 2.76
N ARG A 107 5.83 -2.44 3.24
CA ARG A 107 5.35 -2.19 4.59
C ARG A 107 4.75 -0.78 4.71
N GLY A 108 3.69 -0.65 5.51
CA GLY A 108 3.18 0.62 6.01
C GLY A 108 3.15 0.64 7.53
N LYS A 109 3.42 1.80 8.12
CA LYS A 109 3.23 2.10 9.54
C LYS A 109 2.48 3.41 9.64
N PHE A 110 1.24 3.39 10.09
CA PHE A 110 0.41 4.58 10.18
C PHE A 110 -0.13 4.73 11.60
N LYS A 111 -0.18 5.96 12.08
CA LYS A 111 -0.77 6.32 13.38
C LYS A 111 -2.28 6.43 13.29
N GLN A 112 -2.75 6.85 12.13
CA GLN A 112 -4.16 7.00 11.79
C GLN A 112 -4.40 6.43 10.41
N PHE A 113 -5.50 5.74 10.23
CA PHE A 113 -5.92 5.19 8.96
C PHE A 113 -7.32 5.71 8.67
N THR A 114 -7.49 6.43 7.59
CA THR A 114 -8.81 6.85 7.13
C THR A 114 -9.20 5.97 5.97
N LEU A 115 -10.27 5.21 6.12
CA LEU A 115 -10.79 4.33 5.06
C LEU A 115 -11.50 5.12 3.95
N GLN A 116 -11.85 6.37 4.22
CA GLN A 116 -12.46 7.27 3.24
C GLN A 116 -11.67 8.57 3.18
N SER A 117 -11.36 8.95 1.96
CA SER A 117 -10.70 10.20 1.65
C SER A 117 -11.63 11.38 1.92
N ALA A 118 -11.41 12.06 3.01
CA ALA A 118 -11.89 13.43 3.15
C ALA A 118 -11.14 14.33 2.14
N SER A 119 -11.66 15.53 1.90
CA SER A 119 -10.98 16.57 1.09
C SER A 119 -9.73 17.04 1.83
N GLN A 120 -8.64 16.33 1.68
CA GLN A 120 -7.38 16.57 2.39
C GLN A 120 -6.21 16.47 1.43
N ASP A 121 -5.23 17.32 1.61
CA ASP A 121 -4.00 17.27 0.85
C ASP A 121 -3.10 16.16 1.36
N ARG A 122 -2.52 15.42 0.44
CA ARG A 122 -1.59 14.34 0.75
C ARG A 122 -0.22 14.65 0.20
N ALA A 123 0.79 14.39 1.02
CA ALA A 123 2.17 14.49 0.56
C ALA A 123 2.97 13.25 0.97
N LEU A 124 3.92 12.91 0.13
CA LEU A 124 4.86 11.83 0.36
C LEU A 124 6.28 12.34 0.11
N VAL A 125 7.20 12.04 1.04
CA VAL A 125 8.61 12.43 0.91
C VAL A 125 9.48 11.20 1.11
N ILE A 126 10.37 10.88 0.16
CA ILE A 126 11.37 9.82 0.35
C ILE A 126 12.40 10.30 1.36
N ALA A 127 12.30 9.81 2.58
CA ALA A 127 13.12 10.22 3.72
C ALA A 127 14.43 9.44 3.87
N ALA A 128 14.47 8.20 3.37
CA ALA A 128 15.67 7.37 3.41
C ALA A 128 15.72 6.36 2.26
N SER A 129 16.94 6.01 1.85
CA SER A 129 17.22 4.92 0.91
C SER A 129 18.28 4.00 1.51
N PHE A 130 18.02 2.70 1.51
CA PHE A 130 18.87 1.67 2.07
C PHE A 130 19.43 0.81 0.93
N ASN A 131 20.74 0.90 0.71
CA ASN A 131 21.47 0.14 -0.31
C ASN A 131 20.88 0.24 -1.73
N GLY A 132 20.19 1.34 -2.06
CA GLY A 132 19.56 1.55 -3.35
C GLY A 132 18.37 0.64 -3.68
N LYS A 133 17.99 -0.26 -2.76
CA LYS A 133 16.93 -1.25 -3.03
C LYS A 133 15.69 -1.10 -2.17
N LEU A 134 15.83 -0.56 -0.98
CA LEU A 134 14.73 -0.35 -0.05
C LEU A 134 14.67 1.14 0.29
N THR A 135 13.49 1.71 0.28
CA THR A 135 13.28 3.10 0.66
C THR A 135 12.25 3.21 1.78
N ARG A 136 12.34 4.30 2.53
CA ARG A 136 11.30 4.73 3.46
C ARG A 136 10.84 6.12 3.05
N SER A 137 9.56 6.28 2.88
CA SER A 137 8.92 7.57 2.67
C SER A 137 8.04 7.93 3.86
N ASP A 138 8.04 9.20 4.21
CA ASP A 138 7.14 9.77 5.20
C ASP A 138 5.85 10.22 4.51
N ALA A 139 4.70 9.83 5.07
CA ALA A 139 3.37 10.17 4.57
C ALA A 139 2.72 11.26 5.42
N PHE A 140 2.13 12.25 4.76
CA PHE A 140 1.53 13.43 5.38
C PHE A 140 0.10 13.64 4.90
N ILE A 141 -0.77 14.08 5.80
CA ILE A 141 -2.11 14.61 5.50
C ILE A 141 -2.15 16.02 6.07
N ASP A 142 -2.51 17.02 5.24
CA ASP A 142 -2.58 18.43 5.61
C ASP A 142 -1.30 18.94 6.33
N GLY A 143 -0.14 18.50 5.84
CA GLY A 143 1.16 18.84 6.42
C GLY A 143 1.54 18.08 7.70
N VAL A 144 0.66 17.26 8.27
CA VAL A 144 0.93 16.46 9.47
C VAL A 144 1.41 15.07 9.08
N LYS A 145 2.55 14.64 9.62
CA LYS A 145 3.06 13.27 9.40
C LYS A 145 2.14 12.25 10.06
N VAL A 146 1.53 11.40 9.24
CA VAL A 146 0.60 10.34 9.66
C VAL A 146 1.21 8.95 9.65
N GLY A 147 2.32 8.77 8.92
CA GLY A 147 2.92 7.44 8.85
C GLY A 147 4.19 7.36 8.02
N GLU A 148 4.57 6.13 7.76
CA GLU A 148 5.72 5.75 6.94
C GLU A 148 5.33 4.62 6.00
N ILE A 149 5.83 4.68 4.78
CA ILE A 149 5.64 3.65 3.76
C ILE A 149 6.99 3.19 3.22
N TYR A 150 7.14 1.89 3.03
CA TYR A 150 8.38 1.28 2.57
C TYR A 150 8.16 0.63 1.22
N PHE A 151 9.06 0.90 0.30
CA PHE A 151 9.10 0.32 -1.03
C PHE A 151 10.44 -0.35 -1.30
N SER A 152 10.40 -1.45 -2.03
CA SER A 152 11.60 -2.14 -2.49
C SER A 152 11.54 -2.34 -4.00
N ILE A 153 12.69 -2.27 -4.65
CA ILE A 153 12.82 -2.62 -6.07
C ILE A 153 13.22 -4.09 -6.20
N VAL A 154 12.59 -4.80 -7.13
CA VAL A 154 12.82 -6.22 -7.47
C VAL A 154 12.98 -6.40 -8.96
#